data_24624b810037941853c5d6af87321de9
#
_entry.id   24624b810037941853c5d6af87321de9
#
_cell.length_a   1.000
_cell.length_b   1.000
_cell.length_c   1.000
_cell.angle_alpha   90.00
_cell.angle_beta   90.00
_cell.angle_gamma   90.00
#
_symmetry.space_group_name_H-M   'P 1'
#
loop_
_entity.id
_entity.type
_entity.pdbx_description
1 polymer ?
#
loop_
_entity_poly.entity_id
_entity_poly.type
_entity_poly.pdbx_seq_one_letter_code
_entity_poly.pdbx_strand_id
1 'polypeptide(L)'
;MDWNSRLPLTIPQVLAVADTIPGLFLWRNKMNEEIMNEIQPVRPKDQFTFSCRQCGACCRNIEGCVMVESLDAYRLARYLRTKGEPIEGIEDFLFRYCEPEPLTEEGFPIYMLKTKAPNGSCIFLMDGRCSVYPARTRTCRIYPLTVGPGERGRDFEYCLCLDRHRSHFTGSRVSVKDWLYQNFKREDKEYVKREYEIATELGKLMRAIDPAMRQGIVFKVLYYRYYNFDLDQPFQPQYEQNNRHLLADLHRIAREQ
;
A
#
# COMPACT_ATOMS: atom_id res chain seq x y z
N MET A 1 -7.96 -8.19 -37.99
CA MET A 1 -7.27 -7.20 -37.14
C MET A 1 -7.00 -7.86 -35.80
N ASP A 2 -5.76 -8.17 -35.59
CA ASP A 2 -5.30 -9.07 -34.52
C ASP A 2 -5.42 -8.37 -33.14
N TRP A 3 -6.28 -8.91 -32.28
CA TRP A 3 -6.56 -8.41 -30.95
C TRP A 3 -5.43 -8.70 -29.94
N ASN A 4 -4.47 -9.56 -30.32
CA ASN A 4 -3.36 -9.98 -29.46
C ASN A 4 -2.17 -9.00 -29.42
N SER A 5 -2.14 -7.99 -30.28
CA SER A 5 -0.98 -7.09 -30.38
C SER A 5 -1.05 -5.83 -29.51
N ARG A 6 -2.06 -5.67 -28.64
CA ARG A 6 -2.23 -4.53 -27.72
C ARG A 6 -2.77 -4.89 -26.34
N LEU A 7 -2.39 -6.03 -25.81
CA LEU A 7 -2.58 -6.29 -24.40
C LEU A 7 -1.59 -5.40 -23.61
N PRO A 8 -2.06 -4.60 -22.62
CA PRO A 8 -1.14 -4.01 -21.67
C PRO A 8 -0.41 -5.15 -20.98
N LEU A 9 0.87 -4.97 -20.72
CA LEU A 9 1.84 -5.88 -20.13
C LEU A 9 1.23 -7.20 -19.65
N THR A 10 1.66 -8.31 -20.19
CA THR A 10 1.32 -9.63 -19.67
C THR A 10 1.73 -9.74 -18.21
N ILE A 11 1.08 -10.62 -17.44
CA ILE A 11 1.44 -10.88 -16.04
C ILE A 11 2.98 -10.96 -15.83
N PRO A 12 3.77 -11.63 -16.72
CA PRO A 12 5.24 -11.54 -16.68
C PRO A 12 5.83 -10.13 -16.87
N GLN A 13 5.16 -9.25 -17.58
CA GLN A 13 5.64 -7.87 -17.80
C GLN A 13 5.27 -6.93 -16.64
N VAL A 14 4.11 -7.13 -16.02
CA VAL A 14 3.77 -6.52 -14.72
C VAL A 14 4.76 -7.00 -13.65
N LEU A 15 5.17 -8.26 -13.73
CA LEU A 15 6.16 -8.87 -12.86
C LEU A 15 7.59 -8.35 -13.13
N ALA A 16 7.95 -8.06 -14.38
CA ALA A 16 9.25 -7.46 -14.72
C ALA A 16 9.35 -5.99 -14.30
N VAL A 17 8.23 -5.25 -14.28
CA VAL A 17 8.16 -3.92 -13.67
C VAL A 17 8.21 -4.00 -12.14
N ALA A 18 7.73 -5.11 -11.55
CA ALA A 18 7.83 -5.38 -10.12
C ALA A 18 9.29 -5.50 -9.63
N ASP A 19 10.19 -5.99 -10.47
CA ASP A 19 11.63 -6.06 -10.16
C ASP A 19 12.27 -4.65 -10.06
N THR A 20 11.60 -3.62 -10.54
CA THR A 20 12.07 -2.22 -10.45
C THR A 20 11.39 -1.41 -9.34
N ILE A 21 10.30 -1.93 -8.72
CA ILE A 21 9.56 -1.26 -7.67
C ILE A 21 9.73 -2.05 -6.36
N PRO A 22 10.40 -1.50 -5.34
CA PRO A 22 10.66 -2.19 -4.08
C PRO A 22 9.42 -2.64 -3.29
N GLY A 23 8.24 -2.47 -3.77
CA GLY A 23 6.99 -2.83 -3.08
C GLY A 23 6.18 -3.96 -3.71
N LEU A 24 6.43 -4.28 -4.97
CA LEU A 24 5.67 -5.31 -5.66
C LEU A 24 6.29 -6.72 -5.57
N PHE A 25 7.59 -6.81 -5.31
CA PHE A 25 8.34 -8.07 -5.38
C PHE A 25 8.02 -9.06 -4.23
N LEU A 26 7.86 -8.60 -3.01
CA LEU A 26 7.50 -9.48 -1.87
C LEU A 26 6.00 -9.79 -1.83
N TRP A 27 5.19 -8.89 -2.33
CA TRP A 27 3.78 -9.17 -2.58
C TRP A 27 3.65 -10.38 -3.52
N ARG A 28 4.52 -10.48 -4.51
CA ARG A 28 4.62 -11.61 -5.44
C ARG A 28 5.02 -12.93 -4.75
N ASN A 29 5.98 -12.91 -3.84
CA ASN A 29 6.47 -14.14 -3.19
C ASN A 29 5.54 -14.65 -2.08
N LYS A 30 4.68 -13.79 -1.53
CA LYS A 30 3.63 -14.16 -0.56
C LYS A 30 2.27 -14.41 -1.20
N MET A 31 2.04 -13.96 -2.43
CA MET A 31 0.80 -14.26 -3.15
C MET A 31 0.88 -15.67 -3.74
N ASN A 32 0.01 -16.53 -3.23
CA ASN A 32 -0.24 -17.84 -3.79
C ASN A 32 -0.69 -17.70 -5.28
N GLU A 33 -0.32 -18.64 -6.15
CA GLU A 33 -0.74 -18.66 -7.57
C GLU A 33 -2.27 -18.53 -7.72
N GLU A 34 -3.04 -19.03 -6.77
CA GLU A 34 -4.49 -18.86 -6.73
C GLU A 34 -4.93 -17.39 -6.66
N ILE A 35 -4.27 -16.57 -5.86
CA ILE A 35 -4.57 -15.13 -5.73
C ILE A 35 -4.18 -14.39 -7.02
N MET A 36 -3.07 -14.77 -7.65
CA MET A 36 -2.64 -14.17 -8.91
C MET A 36 -3.62 -14.42 -10.05
N ASN A 37 -4.29 -15.57 -10.06
CA ASN A 37 -5.32 -15.91 -11.05
C ASN A 37 -6.64 -15.13 -10.83
N GLU A 38 -6.81 -14.49 -9.69
CA GLU A 38 -7.97 -13.67 -9.36
C GLU A 38 -7.77 -12.16 -9.60
N ILE A 39 -6.59 -11.74 -10.09
CA ILE A 39 -6.28 -10.34 -10.39
C ILE A 39 -6.36 -10.10 -11.88
N GLN A 40 -7.24 -9.20 -12.29
CA GLN A 40 -7.46 -8.84 -13.68
C GLN A 40 -7.10 -7.37 -13.94
N PRO A 41 -6.21 -7.06 -14.91
CA PRO A 41 -5.99 -5.70 -15.37
C PRO A 41 -7.30 -5.10 -15.92
N VAL A 42 -7.57 -3.85 -15.55
CA VAL A 42 -8.78 -3.14 -15.97
C VAL A 42 -8.47 -1.71 -16.42
N ARG A 43 -9.33 -1.19 -17.28
CA ARG A 43 -9.25 0.19 -17.79
C ARG A 43 -10.31 1.09 -17.13
N PRO A 44 -10.14 2.40 -17.13
CA PRO A 44 -11.13 3.32 -16.54
C PRO A 44 -12.56 3.16 -17.05
N LYS A 45 -12.74 2.69 -18.28
CA LYS A 45 -14.06 2.45 -18.90
C LYS A 45 -14.68 1.12 -18.55
N ASP A 46 -13.90 0.16 -18.05
CA ASP A 46 -14.39 -1.16 -17.72
C ASP A 46 -15.35 -1.08 -16.54
N GLN A 47 -16.27 -2.01 -16.49
CA GLN A 47 -17.31 -2.05 -15.46
C GLN A 47 -17.23 -3.34 -14.67
N PHE A 48 -17.49 -3.24 -13.39
CA PHE A 48 -17.60 -4.37 -12.49
C PHE A 48 -18.84 -4.24 -11.59
N THR A 49 -19.30 -5.34 -11.04
CA THR A 49 -20.44 -5.35 -10.11
C THR A 49 -19.89 -5.41 -8.70
N PHE A 50 -20.12 -4.36 -7.94
CA PHE A 50 -19.69 -4.29 -6.54
C PHE A 50 -20.45 -3.22 -5.77
N SER A 51 -20.80 -3.54 -4.54
CA SER A 51 -21.40 -2.59 -3.61
C SER A 51 -20.89 -2.88 -2.20
N CYS A 52 -20.19 -1.91 -1.61
CA CYS A 52 -19.70 -2.02 -0.24
C CYS A 52 -20.88 -2.00 0.75
N ARG A 53 -21.19 -3.13 1.35
CA ARG A 53 -22.24 -3.30 2.37
C ARG A 53 -21.70 -3.24 3.80
N GLN A 54 -20.43 -2.94 3.98
CA GLN A 54 -19.72 -2.98 5.27
C GLN A 54 -19.86 -4.34 6.00
N CYS A 55 -19.99 -5.41 5.24
CA CYS A 55 -20.23 -6.77 5.76
C CYS A 55 -18.99 -7.44 6.35
N GLY A 56 -17.84 -6.80 6.30
CA GLY A 56 -16.57 -7.34 6.81
C GLY A 56 -16.00 -8.52 6.00
N ALA A 57 -16.58 -8.89 4.87
CA ALA A 57 -16.08 -10.01 4.06
C ALA A 57 -14.65 -9.76 3.58
N CYS A 58 -14.35 -8.54 3.09
CA CYS A 58 -13.00 -8.12 2.68
C CYS A 58 -12.02 -7.95 3.85
N CYS A 59 -12.45 -8.14 5.10
CA CYS A 59 -11.63 -8.03 6.29
C CYS A 59 -11.28 -9.40 6.89
N ARG A 60 -11.62 -10.51 6.23
CA ARG A 60 -11.32 -11.87 6.69
C ARG A 60 -10.27 -12.51 5.79
N ASN A 61 -9.44 -13.38 6.39
CA ASN A 61 -8.35 -14.05 5.67
C ASN A 61 -7.43 -13.07 4.95
N ILE A 62 -6.98 -12.03 5.67
CA ILE A 62 -6.14 -10.95 5.11
C ILE A 62 -4.75 -10.89 5.74
N GLU A 63 -4.29 -11.95 6.35
CA GLU A 63 -2.95 -12.03 6.91
C GLU A 63 -1.91 -11.69 5.85
N GLY A 64 -1.03 -10.73 6.14
CA GLY A 64 -0.02 -10.26 5.20
C GLY A 64 -0.55 -9.56 3.93
N CYS A 65 -1.82 -9.17 3.87
CA CYS A 65 -2.42 -8.60 2.65
C CYS A 65 -2.59 -7.08 2.67
N VAL A 66 -2.65 -6.45 3.83
CA VAL A 66 -2.92 -5.01 3.93
C VAL A 66 -1.69 -4.25 4.36
N MET A 67 -0.97 -3.72 3.39
CA MET A 67 0.14 -2.81 3.62
C MET A 67 -0.38 -1.47 4.14
N VAL A 68 0.31 -0.94 5.15
CA VAL A 68 0.03 0.37 5.75
C VAL A 68 1.12 1.34 5.31
N GLU A 69 0.78 2.21 4.40
CA GLU A 69 1.67 3.27 3.94
C GLU A 69 1.72 4.41 4.98
N SER A 70 2.76 5.26 4.94
CA SER A 70 2.91 6.34 5.93
C SER A 70 1.70 7.29 5.99
N LEU A 71 1.08 7.60 4.85
CA LEU A 71 -0.15 8.41 4.82
C LEU A 71 -1.32 7.69 5.49
N ASP A 72 -1.43 6.38 5.31
CA ASP A 72 -2.48 5.58 5.94
C ASP A 72 -2.25 5.47 7.46
N ALA A 73 -1.00 5.25 7.89
CA ALA A 73 -0.63 5.22 9.30
C ALA A 73 -0.97 6.55 9.99
N TYR A 74 -0.59 7.67 9.38
CA TYR A 74 -0.88 9.01 9.87
C TYR A 74 -2.39 9.27 10.00
N ARG A 75 -3.19 8.90 8.99
CA ARG A 75 -4.65 9.07 9.00
C ARG A 75 -5.33 8.21 10.06
N LEU A 76 -4.92 6.95 10.17
CA LEU A 76 -5.47 6.02 11.14
C LEU A 76 -5.12 6.43 12.58
N ALA A 77 -3.87 6.83 12.84
CA ALA A 77 -3.44 7.31 14.14
C ALA A 77 -4.28 8.52 14.58
N ARG A 78 -4.42 9.53 13.72
CA ARG A 78 -5.27 10.70 14.00
C ARG A 78 -6.72 10.33 14.25
N TYR A 79 -7.29 9.46 13.42
CA TYR A 79 -8.68 9.03 13.59
C TYR A 79 -8.89 8.32 14.91
N LEU A 80 -8.04 7.37 15.26
CA LEU A 80 -8.14 6.62 16.52
C LEU A 80 -7.99 7.54 17.73
N ARG A 81 -7.08 8.51 17.69
CA ARG A 81 -6.93 9.55 18.73
C ARG A 81 -8.24 10.34 18.91
N THR A 82 -8.94 10.69 17.82
CA THR A 82 -10.25 11.37 17.92
C THR A 82 -11.38 10.47 18.48
N LYS A 83 -11.15 9.15 18.53
CA LYS A 83 -12.08 8.18 19.12
C LYS A 83 -11.75 7.86 20.58
N GLY A 84 -10.78 8.54 21.16
CA GLY A 84 -10.36 8.35 22.55
C GLY A 84 -9.37 7.21 22.76
N GLU A 85 -8.84 6.63 21.67
CA GLU A 85 -7.74 5.68 21.80
C GLU A 85 -6.49 6.40 22.30
N PRO A 86 -5.67 5.80 23.17
CA PRO A 86 -4.46 6.41 23.70
C PRO A 86 -3.33 6.38 22.65
N ILE A 87 -3.46 7.25 21.66
CA ILE A 87 -2.50 7.49 20.56
C ILE A 87 -1.90 8.87 20.77
N GLU A 88 -0.70 8.94 21.29
CA GLU A 88 0.06 10.18 21.46
C GLU A 88 0.84 10.52 20.19
N GLY A 89 1.51 9.51 19.61
CA GLY A 89 2.27 9.60 18.38
C GLY A 89 1.89 8.52 17.36
N ILE A 90 2.48 8.60 16.18
CA ILE A 90 2.25 7.60 15.12
C ILE A 90 2.81 6.22 15.53
N GLU A 91 3.85 6.18 16.35
CA GLU A 91 4.48 4.99 16.90
C GLU A 91 3.50 4.14 17.73
N ASP A 92 2.62 4.76 18.51
CA ASP A 92 1.59 4.05 19.27
C ASP A 92 0.64 3.28 18.35
N PHE A 93 0.26 3.90 17.22
CA PHE A 93 -0.54 3.26 16.21
C PHE A 93 0.20 2.07 15.58
N LEU A 94 1.44 2.28 15.15
CA LEU A 94 2.24 1.26 14.51
C LEU A 94 2.48 0.07 15.43
N PHE A 95 2.86 0.33 16.68
CA PHE A 95 3.09 -0.72 17.68
C PHE A 95 1.84 -1.55 17.98
N ARG A 96 0.69 -0.91 18.12
CA ARG A 96 -0.56 -1.59 18.50
C ARG A 96 -1.20 -2.34 17.35
N TYR A 97 -1.20 -1.76 16.15
CA TYR A 97 -2.04 -2.21 15.05
C TYR A 97 -1.28 -2.71 13.81
N CYS A 98 0.04 -2.57 13.79
CA CYS A 98 0.85 -2.98 12.65
C CYS A 98 2.01 -3.89 13.05
N GLU A 99 2.51 -4.63 12.07
CA GLU A 99 3.71 -5.46 12.17
C GLU A 99 4.72 -5.01 11.12
N PRO A 100 5.99 -4.77 11.48
CA PRO A 100 7.02 -4.48 10.50
C PRO A 100 7.40 -5.75 9.75
N GLU A 101 7.52 -5.64 8.43
CA GLU A 101 7.98 -6.73 7.59
C GLU A 101 9.02 -6.24 6.57
N PRO A 102 10.00 -7.08 6.18
CA PRO A 102 10.87 -6.75 5.08
C PRO A 102 10.10 -6.87 3.76
N LEU A 103 10.17 -5.84 2.94
CA LEU A 103 9.54 -5.80 1.61
C LEU A 103 10.44 -6.39 0.53
N THR A 104 11.74 -6.28 0.68
CA THR A 104 12.75 -6.75 -0.26
C THR A 104 13.79 -7.61 0.43
N GLU A 105 14.60 -8.36 -0.34
CA GLU A 105 15.73 -9.14 0.18
C GLU A 105 16.77 -8.25 0.87
N GLU A 106 16.90 -7.00 0.42
CA GLU A 106 17.75 -6.00 1.07
C GLU A 106 17.20 -5.49 2.39
N GLY A 107 15.99 -5.94 2.80
CA GLY A 107 15.39 -5.60 4.08
C GLY A 107 14.66 -4.26 4.09
N PHE A 108 14.20 -3.75 2.94
CA PHE A 108 13.40 -2.53 2.90
C PHE A 108 12.14 -2.68 3.77
N PRO A 109 11.96 -1.86 4.82
CA PRO A 109 10.90 -2.10 5.79
C PRO A 109 9.57 -1.52 5.33
N ILE A 110 8.50 -2.28 5.58
CA ILE A 110 7.11 -1.82 5.48
C ILE A 110 6.34 -2.23 6.72
N TYR A 111 5.14 -1.67 6.88
CA TYR A 111 4.19 -2.10 7.88
C TYR A 111 3.00 -2.81 7.26
N MET A 112 2.64 -3.95 7.85
CA MET A 112 1.41 -4.69 7.54
C MET A 112 0.41 -4.51 8.68
N LEU A 113 -0.87 -4.45 8.35
CA LEU A 113 -1.93 -4.39 9.36
C LEU A 113 -2.04 -5.73 10.08
N LYS A 114 -2.05 -5.70 11.43
CA LYS A 114 -2.22 -6.89 12.25
C LYS A 114 -3.55 -7.59 12.00
N THR A 115 -3.53 -8.89 12.17
CA THR A 115 -4.71 -9.74 12.06
C THR A 115 -4.97 -10.50 13.37
N LYS A 116 -6.20 -11.00 13.52
CA LYS A 116 -6.65 -11.78 14.66
C LYS A 116 -6.56 -13.27 14.36
N ALA A 117 -5.88 -14.04 15.23
CA ALA A 117 -5.92 -15.49 15.17
C ALA A 117 -7.32 -16.03 15.56
N PRO A 118 -7.72 -17.22 15.09
CA PRO A 118 -6.98 -18.09 14.16
C PRO A 118 -7.31 -17.82 12.67
N ASN A 119 -8.23 -16.92 12.37
CA ASN A 119 -8.83 -16.78 11.03
C ASN A 119 -8.24 -15.63 10.19
N GLY A 120 -7.12 -15.04 10.61
CA GLY A 120 -6.46 -13.97 9.86
C GLY A 120 -7.35 -12.75 9.56
N SER A 121 -8.34 -12.46 10.40
CA SER A 121 -9.20 -11.30 10.18
C SER A 121 -8.55 -10.00 10.66
N CYS A 122 -8.89 -8.91 9.98
CA CYS A 122 -8.38 -7.56 10.28
C CYS A 122 -8.56 -7.23 11.78
N ILE A 123 -7.53 -6.63 12.38
CA ILE A 123 -7.58 -6.15 13.77
C ILE A 123 -8.76 -5.21 14.03
N PHE A 124 -9.17 -4.43 13.02
CA PHE A 124 -10.29 -3.48 13.07
C PHE A 124 -11.65 -4.08 12.70
N LEU A 125 -11.74 -5.39 12.45
CA LEU A 125 -13.02 -6.05 12.27
C LEU A 125 -13.68 -6.30 13.63
N MET A 126 -14.71 -5.53 13.96
CA MET A 126 -15.47 -5.61 15.21
C MET A 126 -16.95 -5.84 14.88
N ASP A 127 -17.58 -6.84 15.49
CA ASP A 127 -18.99 -7.17 15.28
C ASP A 127 -19.40 -7.27 13.80
N GLY A 128 -18.52 -7.84 12.98
CA GLY A 128 -18.72 -7.99 11.54
C GLY A 128 -18.55 -6.72 10.70
N ARG A 129 -18.12 -5.60 11.31
CA ARG A 129 -17.94 -4.31 10.65
C ARG A 129 -16.55 -3.72 10.90
N CYS A 130 -16.10 -2.87 9.98
CA CYS A 130 -14.85 -2.14 10.14
C CYS A 130 -15.02 -0.98 11.14
N SER A 131 -14.34 -1.03 12.29
CA SER A 131 -14.39 0.02 13.32
C SER A 131 -13.75 1.35 12.88
N VAL A 132 -12.83 1.30 11.90
CA VAL A 132 -12.16 2.47 11.35
C VAL A 132 -12.64 2.81 9.93
N TYR A 133 -13.90 2.47 9.59
CA TYR A 133 -14.43 2.61 8.22
C TYR A 133 -14.17 3.98 7.57
N PRO A 134 -14.32 5.13 8.24
CA PRO A 134 -14.05 6.45 7.65
C PRO A 134 -12.57 6.70 7.33
N ALA A 135 -11.66 6.08 8.09
CA ALA A 135 -10.22 6.27 8.00
C ALA A 135 -9.47 5.05 7.43
N ARG A 136 -10.19 4.12 6.78
CA ARG A 136 -9.60 2.92 6.17
C ARG A 136 -8.36 3.27 5.33
N THR A 137 -7.40 2.36 5.30
CA THR A 137 -6.26 2.45 4.39
C THR A 137 -6.71 2.67 2.95
N ARG A 138 -5.86 3.26 2.13
CA ARG A 138 -6.12 3.46 0.71
C ARG A 138 -6.54 2.15 0.03
N THR A 139 -5.80 1.09 0.27
CA THR A 139 -6.11 -0.25 -0.27
C THR A 139 -7.51 -0.72 0.09
N CYS A 140 -7.94 -0.56 1.34
CA CYS A 140 -9.29 -0.92 1.77
C CYS A 140 -10.38 -0.02 1.19
N ARG A 141 -10.06 1.27 0.93
CA ARG A 141 -11.04 2.21 0.34
C ARG A 141 -11.31 1.92 -1.12
N ILE A 142 -10.28 1.63 -1.89
CA ILE A 142 -10.40 1.37 -3.33
C ILE A 142 -10.81 -0.07 -3.65
N TYR A 143 -10.75 -1.00 -2.68
CA TYR A 143 -11.17 -2.38 -2.90
C TYR A 143 -12.54 -2.45 -3.61
N PRO A 144 -12.75 -3.30 -4.60
CA PRO A 144 -11.94 -4.43 -5.06
C PRO A 144 -10.85 -4.05 -6.09
N LEU A 145 -10.59 -2.78 -6.32
CA LEU A 145 -9.50 -2.35 -7.19
C LEU A 145 -8.18 -2.25 -6.42
N THR A 146 -7.09 -2.49 -7.13
CA THR A 146 -5.75 -2.06 -6.75
C THR A 146 -5.28 -0.98 -7.70
N VAL A 147 -4.45 -0.07 -7.21
CA VAL A 147 -3.90 1.04 -7.98
C VAL A 147 -2.40 1.07 -7.76
N GLY A 148 -1.67 0.93 -8.84
CA GLY A 148 -0.22 1.08 -8.90
C GLY A 148 0.19 2.26 -9.78
N PRO A 149 1.47 2.70 -9.67
CA PRO A 149 2.02 3.61 -10.65
C PRO A 149 2.12 2.91 -11.99
N GLY A 150 1.72 3.59 -13.06
CA GLY A 150 1.89 3.11 -14.43
C GLY A 150 3.33 3.21 -14.90
N GLU A 151 3.55 2.87 -16.15
CA GLU A 151 4.88 2.90 -16.76
C GLU A 151 5.57 4.24 -16.51
N ARG A 152 6.75 4.20 -15.91
CA ARG A 152 7.55 5.38 -15.52
C ARG A 152 6.86 6.33 -14.53
N GLY A 153 5.86 5.87 -13.78
CA GLY A 153 5.16 6.68 -12.78
C GLY A 153 4.29 7.82 -13.31
N ARG A 154 4.05 7.91 -14.60
CA ARG A 154 3.31 9.03 -15.22
C ARG A 154 1.81 8.93 -15.00
N ASP A 155 1.29 7.71 -15.12
CA ASP A 155 -0.12 7.38 -15.02
C ASP A 155 -0.36 6.34 -13.92
N PHE A 156 -1.56 5.83 -13.84
CA PHE A 156 -1.94 4.77 -12.92
C PHE A 156 -2.36 3.52 -13.69
N GLU A 157 -1.95 2.38 -13.19
CA GLU A 157 -2.45 1.07 -13.59
C GLU A 157 -3.46 0.57 -12.57
N TYR A 158 -4.48 -0.12 -13.07
CA TYR A 158 -5.59 -0.61 -12.26
C TYR A 158 -5.77 -2.10 -12.46
N CYS A 159 -5.95 -2.81 -11.36
CA CYS A 159 -6.34 -4.21 -11.39
C CYS A 159 -7.57 -4.43 -10.53
N LEU A 160 -8.44 -5.34 -10.95
CA LEU A 160 -9.61 -5.79 -10.23
C LEU A 160 -9.31 -7.13 -9.57
N CYS A 161 -9.49 -7.22 -8.27
CA CYS A 161 -9.47 -8.47 -7.53
C CYS A 161 -10.85 -9.14 -7.65
N LEU A 162 -10.88 -10.32 -8.23
CA LEU A 162 -12.09 -11.14 -8.44
C LEU A 162 -12.21 -12.23 -7.38
N ASP A 163 -11.89 -11.96 -6.14
CA ASP A 163 -12.00 -12.94 -5.06
C ASP A 163 -13.41 -13.62 -5.08
N ARG A 164 -13.47 -14.74 -5.77
CA ARG A 164 -14.72 -15.47 -6.07
C ARG A 164 -15.35 -16.08 -4.82
N HIS A 165 -14.61 -16.23 -3.76
CA HIS A 165 -15.10 -16.75 -2.48
C HIS A 165 -15.89 -15.72 -1.67
N ARG A 166 -15.92 -14.47 -2.10
CA ARG A 166 -16.60 -13.37 -1.40
C ARG A 166 -17.92 -13.02 -2.08
N SER A 167 -18.99 -13.15 -1.33
CA SER A 167 -20.37 -12.93 -1.81
C SER A 167 -20.75 -11.48 -2.09
N HIS A 168 -19.81 -10.53 -1.99
CA HIS A 168 -20.12 -9.10 -2.10
C HIS A 168 -19.93 -8.50 -3.51
N PHE A 169 -19.53 -9.31 -4.49
CA PHE A 169 -19.56 -8.93 -5.91
C PHE A 169 -21.01 -8.96 -6.45
N THR A 170 -21.88 -8.25 -5.77
CA THR A 170 -23.30 -8.10 -6.08
C THR A 170 -23.70 -6.64 -5.97
N GLY A 171 -24.84 -6.27 -6.55
CA GLY A 171 -25.36 -4.92 -6.49
C GLY A 171 -25.26 -4.18 -7.82
N SER A 172 -24.99 -2.89 -7.80
CA SER A 172 -24.98 -2.05 -9.00
C SER A 172 -23.70 -2.23 -9.80
N ARG A 173 -23.81 -2.15 -11.13
CA ARG A 173 -22.64 -2.00 -12.00
C ARG A 173 -22.06 -0.59 -11.84
N VAL A 174 -20.74 -0.51 -11.72
CA VAL A 174 -20.01 0.74 -11.59
C VAL A 174 -18.78 0.71 -12.52
N SER A 175 -18.43 1.85 -13.13
CA SER A 175 -17.19 1.94 -13.89
C SER A 175 -15.99 2.06 -12.94
N VAL A 176 -14.84 1.57 -13.38
CA VAL A 176 -13.55 1.76 -12.66
C VAL A 176 -13.32 3.23 -12.37
N LYS A 177 -13.56 4.12 -13.35
CA LYS A 177 -13.41 5.57 -13.22
C LYS A 177 -14.29 6.13 -12.10
N ASP A 178 -15.58 5.77 -12.06
CA ASP A 178 -16.52 6.32 -11.10
C ASP A 178 -16.23 5.81 -9.69
N TRP A 179 -15.87 4.53 -9.57
CA TRP A 179 -15.44 3.97 -8.30
C TRP A 179 -14.19 4.66 -7.74
N LEU A 180 -13.18 4.87 -8.58
CA LEU A 180 -11.97 5.58 -8.19
C LEU A 180 -12.22 7.06 -7.89
N TYR A 181 -13.12 7.72 -8.62
CA TYR A 181 -13.50 9.10 -8.31
C TYR A 181 -14.02 9.25 -6.88
N GLN A 182 -14.80 8.27 -6.42
CA GLN A 182 -15.37 8.26 -5.07
C GLN A 182 -14.34 7.86 -3.99
N ASN A 183 -13.43 6.93 -4.28
CA ASN A 183 -12.64 6.22 -3.28
C ASN A 183 -11.13 6.51 -3.32
N PHE A 184 -10.59 7.03 -4.42
CA PHE A 184 -9.19 7.39 -4.62
C PHE A 184 -9.06 8.91 -4.72
N LYS A 185 -8.81 9.54 -3.59
CA LYS A 185 -8.82 11.01 -3.46
C LYS A 185 -7.61 11.66 -4.13
N ARG A 186 -7.66 12.97 -4.33
CA ARG A 186 -6.56 13.75 -4.91
C ARG A 186 -5.25 13.56 -4.13
N GLU A 187 -5.33 13.66 -2.81
CA GLU A 187 -4.17 13.47 -1.93
C GLU A 187 -3.56 12.06 -2.05
N ASP A 188 -4.39 11.02 -2.20
CA ASP A 188 -3.90 9.66 -2.45
C ASP A 188 -3.14 9.56 -3.78
N LYS A 189 -3.62 10.24 -4.83
CA LYS A 189 -2.98 10.25 -6.16
C LYS A 189 -1.63 10.96 -6.11
N GLU A 190 -1.57 12.10 -5.44
CA GLU A 190 -0.34 12.87 -5.24
C GLU A 190 0.67 12.04 -4.43
N TYR A 191 0.22 11.40 -3.36
CA TYR A 191 1.04 10.51 -2.55
C TYR A 191 1.60 9.34 -3.35
N VAL A 192 0.76 8.58 -4.08
CA VAL A 192 1.22 7.40 -4.85
C VAL A 192 2.25 7.78 -5.91
N LYS A 193 2.07 8.89 -6.60
CA LYS A 193 3.06 9.38 -7.59
C LYS A 193 4.39 9.72 -6.93
N ARG A 194 4.33 10.47 -5.84
CA ARG A 194 5.53 10.88 -5.12
C ARG A 194 6.23 9.70 -4.46
N GLU A 195 5.45 8.78 -3.91
CA GLU A 195 5.95 7.54 -3.33
C GLU A 195 6.71 6.68 -4.34
N TYR A 196 6.21 6.58 -5.58
CA TYR A 196 6.90 5.88 -6.65
C TYR A 196 8.29 6.48 -6.96
N GLU A 197 8.38 7.80 -7.06
CA GLU A 197 9.65 8.49 -7.30
C GLU A 197 10.66 8.19 -6.19
N ILE A 198 10.21 8.35 -4.94
CA ILE A 198 11.04 8.14 -3.74
C ILE A 198 11.44 6.68 -3.60
N ALA A 199 10.51 5.75 -3.73
CA ALA A 199 10.79 4.32 -3.61
C ALA A 199 11.75 3.83 -4.71
N THR A 200 11.64 4.38 -5.93
CA THR A 200 12.56 4.09 -7.02
C THR A 200 13.98 4.53 -6.69
N GLU A 201 14.15 5.73 -6.14
CA GLU A 201 15.47 6.24 -5.74
C GLU A 201 16.04 5.49 -4.53
N LEU A 202 15.20 5.23 -3.51
CA LEU A 202 15.59 4.41 -2.37
C LEU A 202 16.07 3.01 -2.79
N GLY A 203 15.36 2.36 -3.70
CA GLY A 203 15.75 1.05 -4.21
C GLY A 203 17.11 1.05 -4.92
N LYS A 204 17.43 2.12 -5.69
CA LYS A 204 18.76 2.28 -6.30
C LYS A 204 19.85 2.44 -5.23
N LEU A 205 19.62 3.30 -4.25
CA LEU A 205 20.58 3.57 -3.17
C LEU A 205 20.80 2.32 -2.29
N MET A 206 19.73 1.63 -1.92
CA MET A 206 19.84 0.39 -1.12
C MET A 206 20.64 -0.71 -1.82
N ARG A 207 20.55 -0.82 -3.15
CA ARG A 207 21.38 -1.76 -3.91
C ARG A 207 22.84 -1.31 -4.03
N ALA A 208 23.08 0.00 -4.08
CA ALA A 208 24.42 0.57 -4.17
C ALA A 208 25.20 0.52 -2.85
N ILE A 209 24.50 0.48 -1.72
CA ILE A 209 25.12 0.50 -0.38
C ILE A 209 25.60 -0.90 0.03
N ASP A 210 26.76 -0.92 0.68
CA ASP A 210 27.35 -2.16 1.22
C ASP A 210 26.33 -2.93 2.08
N PRO A 211 26.11 -4.24 1.81
CA PRO A 211 25.22 -5.07 2.61
C PRO A 211 25.46 -5.00 4.12
N ALA A 212 26.70 -4.85 4.56
CA ALA A 212 27.06 -4.75 5.97
C ALA A 212 26.48 -3.50 6.65
N MET A 213 26.20 -2.43 5.89
CA MET A 213 25.63 -1.19 6.40
C MET A 213 24.10 -1.16 6.38
N ARG A 214 23.46 -2.07 5.65
CA ARG A 214 22.00 -2.03 5.38
C ARG A 214 21.17 -2.10 6.65
N GLN A 215 21.57 -2.87 7.66
CA GLN A 215 20.81 -2.97 8.91
C GLN A 215 20.64 -1.61 9.60
N GLY A 216 21.70 -0.81 9.66
CA GLY A 216 21.63 0.56 10.21
C GLY A 216 20.76 1.50 9.39
N ILE A 217 20.71 1.27 8.07
CA ILE A 217 19.90 2.07 7.13
C ILE A 217 18.41 1.75 7.28
N VAL A 218 18.04 0.50 7.53
CA VAL A 218 16.65 0.11 7.77
C VAL A 218 16.02 0.95 8.88
N PHE A 219 16.74 1.22 9.96
CA PHE A 219 16.24 2.11 11.03
C PHE A 219 16.04 3.54 10.56
N LYS A 220 16.93 4.09 9.72
CA LYS A 220 16.76 5.42 9.13
C LYS A 220 15.53 5.47 8.21
N VAL A 221 15.32 4.44 7.38
CA VAL A 221 14.17 4.33 6.51
C VAL A 221 12.89 4.29 7.34
N LEU A 222 12.81 3.45 8.37
CA LEU A 222 11.66 3.39 9.28
C LEU A 222 11.41 4.74 9.95
N TYR A 223 12.45 5.38 10.49
CA TYR A 223 12.33 6.65 11.17
C TYR A 223 11.71 7.72 10.27
N TYR A 224 12.32 8.00 9.13
CA TYR A 224 11.84 9.07 8.24
C TYR A 224 10.54 8.74 7.51
N ARG A 225 10.25 7.47 7.27
CA ARG A 225 9.05 7.08 6.52
C ARG A 225 7.84 6.80 7.39
N TYR A 226 8.03 6.50 8.68
CA TYR A 226 6.94 6.09 9.54
C TYR A 226 6.90 6.79 10.90
N TYR A 227 8.04 7.07 11.54
CA TYR A 227 8.04 7.58 12.91
C TYR A 227 8.11 9.10 13.01
N ASN A 228 8.79 9.77 12.09
CA ASN A 228 9.03 11.21 12.19
C ASN A 228 7.86 12.04 11.66
N PHE A 229 6.68 11.85 12.26
CA PHE A 229 5.46 12.59 11.93
C PHE A 229 4.78 13.09 13.19
N ASP A 230 4.58 14.40 13.26
CA ASP A 230 3.70 15.03 14.23
C ASP A 230 2.25 14.94 13.76
N LEU A 231 1.40 14.30 14.57
CA LEU A 231 -0.01 14.10 14.24
C LEU A 231 -0.83 15.40 14.25
N ASP A 232 -0.31 16.49 14.82
CA ASP A 232 -0.97 17.80 14.88
C ASP A 232 -0.60 18.71 13.71
N GLN A 233 0.42 18.36 12.94
CA GLN A 233 0.85 19.08 11.74
C GLN A 233 0.36 18.42 10.46
N PRO A 234 0.21 19.14 9.34
CA PRO A 234 -0.16 18.55 8.04
C PRO A 234 0.85 17.49 7.58
N PHE A 235 0.35 16.40 7.02
CA PHE A 235 1.18 15.27 6.56
C PHE A 235 2.18 15.65 5.45
N GLN A 236 1.70 16.30 4.40
CA GLN A 236 2.47 16.49 3.17
C GLN A 236 3.80 17.25 3.36
N PRO A 237 3.87 18.39 4.08
CA PRO A 237 5.14 19.07 4.32
C PRO A 237 6.15 18.20 5.07
N GLN A 238 5.69 17.45 6.07
CA GLN A 238 6.54 16.55 6.85
C GLN A 238 7.05 15.39 5.98
N TYR A 239 6.18 14.79 5.18
CA TYR A 239 6.53 13.72 4.26
C TYR A 239 7.62 14.15 3.26
N GLU A 240 7.49 15.33 2.65
CA GLU A 240 8.49 15.88 1.74
C GLU A 240 9.82 16.17 2.43
N GLN A 241 9.78 16.73 3.63
CA GLN A 241 10.98 17.03 4.42
C GLN A 241 11.70 15.75 4.84
N ASN A 242 10.97 14.77 5.36
CA ASN A 242 11.48 13.48 5.80
C ASN A 242 12.19 12.74 4.66
N ASN A 243 11.54 12.64 3.51
CA ASN A 243 12.14 11.96 2.36
C ASN A 243 13.37 12.70 1.82
N ARG A 244 13.37 14.03 1.84
CA ARG A 244 14.54 14.83 1.46
C ARG A 244 15.75 14.54 2.37
N HIS A 245 15.53 14.48 3.68
CA HIS A 245 16.59 14.15 4.65
C HIS A 245 17.07 12.71 4.46
N LEU A 246 16.15 11.75 4.31
CA LEU A 246 16.48 10.35 4.09
C LEU A 246 17.35 10.18 2.84
N LEU A 247 16.90 10.72 1.69
CA LEU A 247 17.64 10.59 0.43
C LEU A 247 19.01 11.27 0.52
N ALA A 248 19.12 12.44 1.14
CA ALA A 248 20.39 13.14 1.33
C ALA A 248 21.38 12.31 2.17
N ASP A 249 20.89 11.71 3.27
CA ASP A 249 21.69 10.81 4.11
C ASP A 249 22.18 9.59 3.33
N LEU A 250 21.30 8.94 2.59
CA LEU A 250 21.66 7.74 1.83
C LEU A 250 22.63 8.04 0.67
N HIS A 251 22.43 9.16 -0.03
CA HIS A 251 23.39 9.60 -1.04
C HIS A 251 24.78 9.88 -0.46
N ARG A 252 24.85 10.45 0.76
CA ARG A 252 26.12 10.67 1.45
C ARG A 252 26.78 9.33 1.78
N ILE A 253 26.06 8.40 2.39
CA ILE A 253 26.54 7.06 2.73
C ILE A 253 27.05 6.33 1.49
N ALA A 254 26.29 6.36 0.39
CA ALA A 254 26.68 5.69 -0.85
C ALA A 254 27.94 6.29 -1.53
N ARG A 255 28.35 7.50 -1.17
CA ARG A 255 29.58 8.14 -1.67
C ARG A 255 30.79 7.95 -0.79
N GLU A 256 30.58 7.66 0.48
CA GLU A 256 31.65 7.51 1.50
C GLU A 256 32.15 6.05 1.60
N GLN A 257 31.61 5.12 0.82
CA GLN A 257 32.05 3.74 0.68
C GLN A 257 33.17 3.64 -0.36
#